data_24018316783dfc46179b3b046a427e4c
#
_entry.id   24018316783dfc46179b3b046a427e4c
#
_cell.length_a   1.000
_cell.length_b   1.000
_cell.length_c   1.000
_cell.angle_alpha   90.00
_cell.angle_beta   90.00
_cell.angle_gamma   90.00
#
_symmetry.space_group_name_H-M   'P 1'
#
loop_
_entity.id
_entity.type
_entity.pdbx_description
1 polymer ?
#
loop_
_entity_poly.entity_id
_entity_poly.type
_entity_poly.pdbx_seq_one_letter_code
_entity_poly.pdbx_strand_id
1 'polypeptide(L)'
;MKSFMPVLRVFLLVICLFCVQAAALAATAINSDGYYKGIRLAGKVRVVDSFPDIRVQVVQCFPDLRVKTVDSFPDDIGEWQFVGYGEDFTIQFVDSFPDIRIQFVDSFPGAE
;
A
#
# COMPACT_ATOMS: atom_id res chain seq x y z
N MET A 1 4.25 -31.14 28.38
CA MET A 1 2.99 -30.76 27.74
C MET A 1 2.59 -29.33 28.03
N LYS A 2 2.71 -28.87 29.25
CA LYS A 2 2.38 -27.48 29.58
C LYS A 2 3.24 -26.46 28.89
N SER A 3 4.43 -26.82 28.42
CA SER A 3 5.33 -25.93 27.75
C SER A 3 4.96 -25.64 26.28
N PHE A 4 4.07 -26.41 25.68
CA PHE A 4 3.68 -26.19 24.29
C PHE A 4 2.84 -24.90 24.10
N MET A 5 1.91 -24.67 24.98
CA MET A 5 1.01 -23.52 24.86
C MET A 5 1.74 -22.19 24.92
N PRO A 6 2.67 -21.98 25.88
CA PRO A 6 3.43 -20.72 25.89
C PRO A 6 4.27 -20.51 24.63
N VAL A 7 4.85 -21.57 24.10
CA VAL A 7 5.69 -21.48 22.90
C VAL A 7 4.84 -21.06 21.70
N LEU A 8 3.65 -21.62 21.56
CA LEU A 8 2.74 -21.26 20.48
C LEU A 8 2.32 -19.81 20.54
N ARG A 9 2.03 -19.30 21.75
CA ARG A 9 1.67 -17.90 21.94
C ARG A 9 2.80 -16.96 21.58
N VAL A 10 4.01 -17.29 21.95
CA VAL A 10 5.18 -16.48 21.60
C VAL A 10 5.36 -16.42 20.10
N PHE A 11 5.14 -17.51 19.40
CA PHE A 11 5.24 -17.55 17.94
C PHE A 11 4.21 -16.62 17.28
N LEU A 12 2.97 -16.64 17.73
CA LEU A 12 1.93 -15.77 17.22
C LEU A 12 2.23 -14.28 17.47
N LEU A 13 2.77 -13.95 18.65
CA LEU A 13 3.17 -12.60 18.97
C LEU A 13 4.30 -12.11 18.07
N VAL A 14 5.25 -12.96 17.73
CA VAL A 14 6.34 -12.60 16.83
C VAL A 14 5.80 -12.23 15.45
N ILE A 15 4.82 -12.96 14.93
CA ILE A 15 4.20 -12.65 13.64
C ILE A 15 3.52 -11.29 13.68
N CYS A 16 2.77 -10.99 14.74
CA CYS A 16 2.12 -9.70 14.91
C CYS A 16 3.12 -8.55 14.99
N LEU A 17 4.20 -8.74 15.71
CA LEU A 17 5.27 -7.74 15.82
C LEU A 17 5.92 -7.47 14.46
N PHE A 18 6.08 -8.50 13.65
CA PHE A 18 6.64 -8.33 12.33
C PHE A 18 5.78 -7.42 11.45
N CYS A 19 4.46 -7.59 11.47
CA CYS A 19 3.54 -6.70 10.77
C CYS A 19 3.64 -5.26 11.27
N VAL A 20 3.72 -5.07 12.58
CA VAL A 20 3.86 -3.73 13.17
C VAL A 20 5.16 -3.07 12.74
N GLN A 21 6.25 -3.82 12.72
CA GLN A 21 7.54 -3.30 12.27
C GLN A 21 7.49 -2.89 10.80
N ALA A 22 6.84 -3.68 9.94
CA ALA A 22 6.67 -3.32 8.54
C ALA A 22 5.90 -2.01 8.39
N ALA A 23 4.84 -1.81 9.17
CA ALA A 23 4.07 -0.57 9.16
C ALA A 23 4.93 0.62 9.57
N ALA A 24 5.72 0.48 10.63
CA ALA A 24 6.58 1.56 11.12
C ALA A 24 7.62 1.98 10.07
N LEU A 25 8.19 1.01 9.34
CA LEU A 25 9.15 1.31 8.30
C LEU A 25 8.50 1.95 7.07
N ALA A 26 7.30 1.51 6.72
CA ALA A 26 6.61 1.96 5.53
C ALA A 26 5.98 3.35 5.68
N ALA A 27 5.64 3.75 6.93
CA ALA A 27 4.92 4.98 7.20
C ALA A 27 5.68 6.25 6.79
N THR A 28 6.98 6.17 6.49
CA THR A 28 7.79 7.30 6.07
C THR A 28 7.79 7.54 4.57
N ALA A 29 7.21 6.62 3.78
CA ALA A 29 7.28 6.68 2.33
C ALA A 29 6.39 7.78 1.73
N ILE A 30 5.23 8.03 2.34
CA ILE A 30 4.23 8.97 1.83
C ILE A 30 4.12 10.13 2.82
N ASN A 31 4.14 11.36 2.31
CA ASN A 31 4.01 12.52 3.19
C ASN A 31 2.55 12.72 3.65
N SER A 32 2.34 13.68 4.57
CA SER A 32 1.02 13.93 5.15
C SER A 32 0.00 14.43 4.15
N ASP A 33 0.42 14.96 3.02
CA ASP A 33 -0.46 15.45 1.96
C ASP A 33 -0.85 14.37 0.96
N GLY A 34 -0.33 13.14 1.13
CA GLY A 34 -0.64 12.03 0.23
C GLY A 34 0.20 11.99 -1.03
N TYR A 35 1.43 12.51 -0.97
CA TYR A 35 2.36 12.49 -2.09
C TYR A 35 3.51 11.53 -1.83
N TYR A 36 3.94 10.89 -2.89
CA TYR A 36 5.17 10.09 -2.88
C TYR A 36 6.13 10.71 -3.88
N LYS A 37 7.23 11.29 -3.40
CA LYS A 37 8.27 11.93 -4.23
C LYS A 37 7.68 12.88 -5.28
N GLY A 38 6.73 13.71 -4.85
CA GLY A 38 6.09 14.68 -5.73
C GLY A 38 4.92 14.15 -6.55
N ILE A 39 4.60 12.88 -6.45
CA ILE A 39 3.48 12.28 -7.16
C ILE A 39 2.27 12.27 -6.23
N ARG A 40 1.20 12.95 -6.63
CA ARG A 40 -0.06 12.91 -5.90
C ARG A 40 -0.70 11.54 -6.08
N LEU A 41 -1.01 10.87 -4.96
CA LEU A 41 -1.49 9.49 -4.98
C LEU A 41 -2.99 9.40 -5.16
N ALA A 42 -3.49 10.11 -6.17
CA ALA A 42 -4.88 10.08 -6.62
C ALA A 42 -4.87 10.29 -8.12
N GLY A 43 -5.79 9.68 -8.83
CA GLY A 43 -5.92 9.92 -10.25
C GLY A 43 -5.96 8.67 -11.07
N LYS A 44 -5.64 8.82 -12.34
CA LYS A 44 -5.63 7.73 -13.32
C LYS A 44 -4.29 7.01 -13.24
N VAL A 45 -4.35 5.69 -13.13
CA VAL A 45 -3.19 4.84 -12.89
C VAL A 45 -3.11 3.77 -13.96
N ARG A 46 -1.96 3.61 -14.57
CA ARG A 46 -1.72 2.53 -15.52
C ARG A 46 -0.73 1.55 -14.92
N VAL A 47 -1.04 0.26 -15.04
CA VAL A 47 -0.17 -0.82 -14.59
C VAL A 47 0.81 -1.16 -15.71
N VAL A 48 2.10 -1.21 -15.37
CA VAL A 48 3.17 -1.51 -16.34
C VAL A 48 4.01 -2.68 -15.83
N ASP A 49 4.77 -3.30 -16.74
CA ASP A 49 5.65 -4.42 -16.42
C ASP A 49 7.09 -3.98 -16.17
N SER A 50 7.42 -2.75 -16.53
CA SER A 50 8.78 -2.24 -16.38
C SER A 50 8.76 -0.71 -16.33
N PHE A 51 9.76 -0.15 -15.69
CA PHE A 51 9.97 1.30 -15.57
C PHE A 51 8.75 2.03 -15.02
N PRO A 52 8.19 1.62 -13.88
CA PRO A 52 7.07 2.32 -13.28
C PRO A 52 7.53 3.62 -12.61
N ASP A 53 6.57 4.52 -12.40
CA ASP A 53 6.82 5.65 -11.51
C ASP A 53 6.90 5.17 -10.05
N ILE A 54 6.09 4.19 -9.68
CA ILE A 54 6.01 3.68 -8.31
C ILE A 54 5.89 2.15 -8.35
N ARG A 55 6.69 1.46 -7.53
CA ARG A 55 6.52 0.03 -7.28
C ARG A 55 5.62 -0.14 -6.07
N VAL A 56 4.56 -0.93 -6.21
CA VAL A 56 3.58 -1.12 -5.15
C VAL A 56 3.47 -2.59 -4.78
N GLN A 57 3.32 -2.84 -3.50
CA GLN A 57 3.05 -4.17 -2.95
C GLN A 57 1.70 -4.14 -2.27
N VAL A 58 0.83 -5.09 -2.58
CA VAL A 58 -0.47 -5.23 -1.93
C VAL A 58 -0.28 -5.98 -0.61
N VAL A 59 -0.76 -5.40 0.47
CA VAL A 59 -0.61 -5.96 1.81
C VAL A 59 -1.96 -6.04 2.51
N GLN A 60 -2.02 -6.86 3.58
CA GLN A 60 -3.23 -7.06 4.35
C GLN A 60 -3.21 -6.32 5.69
N CYS A 61 -2.05 -5.80 6.09
CA CYS A 61 -1.93 -5.05 7.34
C CYS A 61 -0.97 -3.88 7.16
N PHE A 62 -1.29 -2.78 7.82
CA PHE A 62 -0.47 -1.58 7.90
C PHE A 62 0.04 -1.09 6.55
N PRO A 63 -0.85 -0.75 5.61
CA PRO A 63 -0.41 -0.17 4.34
C PRO A 63 0.07 1.27 4.53
N ASP A 64 0.87 1.74 3.57
CA ASP A 64 1.19 3.15 3.46
C ASP A 64 0.00 3.95 2.93
N LEU A 65 -0.77 3.32 2.06
CA LEU A 65 -1.90 3.94 1.39
C LEU A 65 -3.04 2.94 1.29
N ARG A 66 -4.23 3.37 1.65
CA ARG A 66 -5.45 2.62 1.37
C ARG A 66 -6.00 3.11 0.05
N VAL A 67 -6.23 2.19 -0.87
CA VAL A 67 -6.62 2.49 -2.23
C VAL A 67 -8.03 1.99 -2.49
N LYS A 68 -8.88 2.92 -2.93
CA LYS A 68 -10.22 2.59 -3.43
C LYS A 68 -10.21 2.76 -4.94
N THR A 69 -10.57 1.70 -5.66
CA THR A 69 -10.71 1.80 -7.12
C THR A 69 -12.02 2.45 -7.47
N VAL A 70 -11.98 3.41 -8.38
CA VAL A 70 -13.16 4.13 -8.84
C VAL A 70 -13.23 4.06 -10.36
N ASP A 71 -14.43 4.24 -10.91
CA ASP A 71 -14.65 4.23 -12.35
C ASP A 71 -14.56 5.62 -12.96
N SER A 72 -14.60 6.65 -12.14
CA SER A 72 -14.56 8.05 -12.60
C SER A 72 -14.26 8.95 -11.41
N PHE A 73 -13.76 10.14 -11.71
CA PHE A 73 -13.51 11.21 -10.74
C PHE A 73 -12.62 10.75 -9.56
N PRO A 74 -11.40 10.29 -9.84
CA PRO A 74 -10.48 9.89 -8.76
C PRO A 74 -9.82 11.13 -8.15
N ASP A 75 -10.57 11.88 -7.35
CA ASP A 75 -10.17 13.20 -6.89
C ASP A 75 -9.44 13.18 -5.55
N ASP A 76 -9.79 12.25 -4.67
CA ASP A 76 -9.23 12.20 -3.31
C ASP A 76 -8.04 11.26 -3.25
N ILE A 77 -7.11 11.55 -2.33
CA ILE A 77 -5.94 10.69 -2.11
C ILE A 77 -6.40 9.25 -1.84
N GLY A 78 -5.80 8.31 -2.55
CA GLY A 78 -6.17 6.91 -2.47
C GLY A 78 -7.24 6.47 -3.44
N GLU A 79 -7.89 7.40 -4.14
CA GLU A 79 -8.84 7.05 -5.21
C GLU A 79 -8.08 6.88 -6.51
N TRP A 80 -8.04 5.65 -7.02
CA TRP A 80 -7.33 5.31 -8.24
C TRP A 80 -8.31 4.77 -9.29
N GLN A 81 -8.21 5.32 -10.48
CA GLN A 81 -8.93 4.82 -11.65
C GLN A 81 -7.91 4.14 -12.56
N PHE A 82 -8.05 2.83 -12.74
CA PHE A 82 -7.13 2.08 -13.60
C PHE A 82 -7.49 2.30 -15.06
N VAL A 83 -6.51 2.70 -15.85
CA VAL A 83 -6.69 3.05 -17.27
C VAL A 83 -5.63 2.39 -18.11
N GLY A 84 -5.89 2.26 -19.41
CA GLY A 84 -4.92 1.76 -20.38
C GLY A 84 -4.09 2.86 -21.03
N TYR A 85 -4.52 4.10 -20.93
CA TYR A 85 -3.82 5.27 -21.46
C TYR A 85 -4.35 6.52 -20.75
N GLY A 86 -3.62 7.62 -20.93
CA GLY A 86 -4.02 8.88 -20.30
C GLY A 86 -3.81 8.92 -18.79
N GLU A 87 -2.86 8.14 -18.30
CA GLU A 87 -2.61 8.03 -16.86
C GLU A 87 -1.95 9.27 -16.30
N ASP A 88 -2.14 9.46 -14.98
CA ASP A 88 -1.41 10.47 -14.22
C ASP A 88 -0.07 9.93 -13.72
N PHE A 89 -0.01 8.63 -13.42
CA PHE A 89 1.25 7.96 -13.07
C PHE A 89 1.12 6.45 -13.35
N THR A 90 2.26 5.76 -13.36
CA THR A 90 2.32 4.33 -13.60
C THR A 90 2.76 3.58 -12.36
N ILE A 91 2.26 2.36 -12.20
CA ILE A 91 2.67 1.47 -11.11
C ILE A 91 3.06 0.11 -11.66
N GLN A 92 3.89 -0.60 -10.90
CA GLN A 92 4.18 -2.00 -11.11
C GLN A 92 3.94 -2.74 -9.80
N PHE A 93 3.16 -3.82 -9.86
CA PHE A 93 2.96 -4.66 -8.69
C PHE A 93 4.19 -5.53 -8.47
N VAL A 94 4.72 -5.52 -7.24
CA VAL A 94 5.92 -6.28 -6.89
C VAL A 94 5.67 -7.08 -5.61
N ASP A 95 6.45 -8.15 -5.42
CA ASP A 95 6.38 -8.99 -4.23
C ASP A 95 7.41 -8.58 -3.18
N SER A 96 8.43 -7.81 -3.58
CA SER A 96 9.50 -7.41 -2.69
C SER A 96 10.07 -6.07 -3.14
N PHE A 97 10.67 -5.37 -2.19
CA PHE A 97 11.28 -4.07 -2.42
C PHE A 97 10.34 -3.05 -3.05
N PRO A 98 9.12 -2.87 -2.51
CA PRO A 98 8.22 -1.85 -3.04
C PRO A 98 8.66 -0.45 -2.65
N ASP A 99 8.19 0.53 -3.40
CA ASP A 99 8.30 1.92 -3.00
C ASP A 99 7.26 2.25 -1.94
N ILE A 100 6.04 1.74 -2.12
CA ILE A 100 4.96 1.89 -1.14
C ILE A 100 4.19 0.57 -1.02
N ARG A 101 3.51 0.40 0.11
CA ARG A 101 2.59 -0.71 0.34
C ARG A 101 1.17 -0.20 0.33
N ILE A 102 0.30 -0.89 -0.37
CA ILE A 102 -1.10 -0.50 -0.50
C ILE A 102 -2.03 -1.61 -0.03
N GLN A 103 -3.22 -1.22 0.40
CA GLN A 103 -4.32 -2.13 0.70
C GLN A 103 -5.54 -1.63 -0.04
N PHE A 104 -6.19 -2.51 -0.79
CA PHE A 104 -7.44 -2.15 -1.46
C PHE A 104 -8.58 -2.14 -0.45
N VAL A 105 -9.36 -1.07 -0.47
CA VAL A 105 -10.49 -0.87 0.46
C VAL A 105 -11.73 -0.45 -0.30
N ASP A 106 -12.90 -0.63 0.33
CA ASP A 106 -14.18 -0.22 -0.24
C ASP A 106 -14.58 1.18 0.23
N SER A 107 -13.97 1.67 1.30
CA SER A 107 -14.29 2.97 1.86
C SER A 107 -13.10 3.52 2.63
N PHE A 108 -13.10 4.82 2.85
CA PHE A 108 -12.06 5.55 3.59
C PHE A 108 -10.66 5.33 3.02
N PRO A 109 -10.45 5.62 1.72
CA PRO A 109 -9.10 5.57 1.17
C PRO A 109 -8.26 6.71 1.73
N GLY A 110 -6.94 6.59 1.55
CA GLY A 110 -6.03 7.66 1.90
C GLY A 110 -4.79 7.20 2.63
N ALA A 111 -3.88 8.12 2.83
CA ALA A 111 -2.67 7.93 3.62
C ALA A 111 -2.95 8.28 5.07
N GLU A 112 -2.36 7.53 5.96
CA GLU A 112 -2.53 7.74 7.40
C GLU A 112 -1.29 8.36 7.99
#